data_f24b3fdc37dfd92d7e8cb5cc1cf0d5d7
#
_entry.id   f24b3fdc37dfd92d7e8cb5cc1cf0d5d7
#
_cell.length_a   1.000
_cell.length_b   1.000
_cell.length_c   1.000
_cell.angle_alpha   90.00
_cell.angle_beta   90.00
_cell.angle_gamma   90.00
#
_symmetry.space_group_name_H-M   'P 1'
#
loop_
_entity.id
_entity.type
_entity.pdbx_description
1 polymer ?
#
loop_
_entity_poly.entity_id
_entity_poly.type
_entity_poly.pdbx_seq_one_letter_code
_entity_poly.pdbx_strand_id
1 'polypeptide(L)'
;MDAAFGWLMEDHDTAPKPYAYRRLTRSRSSTIDTVAEPLNTYSSTAVRSYIEEGPLFHLVAPTVGSLTDELPQWMDRGKLLSDDLGYEWSALSTAQAARIFHYYLPVYFWIHSFCKRKREAGGLQMTAAPAAPAPSGGDVGTAGRPMKGEGALLVGFSAPQGCGKTTLVTFLKTLFEQEGLTCTVVSIDDFYLTGEEQEQLARAYPDNPLLRYRGNAGSHDLPLGRDTLMRLQSAKKGTSVAVPRYDKSLREGRGDRAPQGQWPTVEGPVDVVLCEGWMFGFPPLSDDDPALDGDPNLQLVNRLLRGYEQWDELMDAWIAIQIGDPKWVYDWRLEQEQAMKSSGKPGMTDQQVGDFVDRFMPAYRAYLPHVYSNGWKADRPVLRVQIDKSRSPIPLADTPTPQLLKQYFNKEV
;
A
#
# COMPACT_ATOMS: atom_id res chain seq x y z
N MET A 1 -16.37 21.07 21.92
CA MET A 1 -15.40 20.79 20.85
C MET A 1 -15.54 19.38 20.27
N ASP A 2 -16.60 18.64 20.61
CA ASP A 2 -16.73 17.21 20.25
C ASP A 2 -17.60 16.91 19.00
N ALA A 3 -18.13 17.93 18.32
CA ALA A 3 -19.02 17.74 17.16
C ALA A 3 -18.31 17.53 15.81
N ALA A 4 -16.96 17.55 15.77
CA ALA A 4 -16.20 17.59 14.53
C ALA A 4 -15.80 16.22 13.96
N PHE A 5 -16.12 15.11 14.61
CA PHE A 5 -15.62 13.78 14.22
C PHE A 5 -16.61 12.94 13.41
N GLY A 6 -17.81 13.42 13.16
CA GLY A 6 -18.92 12.68 12.59
C GLY A 6 -18.79 12.20 11.14
N TRP A 7 -17.74 12.57 10.41
CA TRP A 7 -17.83 12.46 8.95
C TRP A 7 -16.55 11.97 8.29
N LEU A 8 -16.00 10.92 8.78
CA LEU A 8 -14.84 10.27 8.16
C LEU A 8 -15.27 8.99 7.47
N MET A 9 -15.34 9.02 6.15
CA MET A 9 -15.07 7.92 5.24
C MET A 9 -16.19 7.43 4.32
N GLU A 10 -15.69 7.08 3.14
CA GLU A 10 -16.39 6.43 2.06
C GLU A 10 -16.90 5.04 2.44
N ASP A 11 -18.14 4.75 2.05
CA ASP A 11 -18.69 3.41 1.95
C ASP A 11 -17.86 2.59 0.97
N HIS A 12 -17.15 1.59 1.45
CA HIS A 12 -16.50 0.58 0.63
C HIS A 12 -17.45 -0.57 0.23
N ASP A 13 -18.75 -0.41 0.37
CA ASP A 13 -19.71 -1.51 0.22
C ASP A 13 -20.55 -1.48 -1.06
N THR A 14 -20.11 -0.74 -2.07
CA THR A 14 -20.59 -0.97 -3.43
C THR A 14 -19.39 -1.23 -4.32
N ALA A 15 -19.46 -2.33 -5.10
CA ALA A 15 -18.56 -2.52 -6.23
C ALA A 15 -18.36 -1.17 -6.93
N PRO A 16 -17.13 -0.75 -7.23
CA PRO A 16 -16.87 0.57 -7.74
C PRO A 16 -17.69 0.78 -8.99
N LYS A 17 -18.78 1.56 -8.87
CA LYS A 17 -19.36 2.18 -10.07
C LYS A 17 -18.24 3.03 -10.64
N PRO A 18 -18.00 3.00 -11.95
CA PRO A 18 -16.95 3.79 -12.56
C PRO A 18 -17.11 5.24 -12.10
N TYR A 19 -16.13 5.76 -11.39
CA TYR A 19 -16.10 7.15 -10.97
C TYR A 19 -16.10 8.01 -12.23
N ALA A 20 -17.24 8.59 -12.54
CA ALA A 20 -17.33 9.62 -13.55
C ALA A 20 -16.61 10.86 -13.01
N TYR A 21 -15.33 10.98 -13.31
CA TYR A 21 -14.59 12.22 -13.15
C TYR A 21 -15.22 13.28 -14.07
N ARG A 22 -16.14 14.10 -13.51
CA ARG A 22 -16.55 15.33 -14.18
C ARG A 22 -15.32 16.23 -14.29
N ARG A 23 -15.00 16.61 -15.54
CA ARG A 23 -14.01 17.64 -15.88
C ARG A 23 -14.17 18.85 -14.96
N LEU A 24 -13.22 19.04 -14.05
CA LEU A 24 -13.05 20.32 -13.39
C LEU A 24 -12.30 21.26 -14.34
N THR A 25 -12.91 22.39 -14.60
CA THR A 25 -12.45 23.46 -15.47
C THR A 25 -11.06 23.96 -15.07
N ARG A 26 -10.21 24.08 -16.07
CA ARG A 26 -8.84 24.59 -16.06
C ARG A 26 -8.72 25.93 -15.33
N SER A 27 -7.80 26.01 -14.36
CA SER A 27 -7.03 27.25 -14.14
C SER A 27 -5.72 27.10 -14.92
N ARG A 28 -5.42 28.09 -15.75
CA ARG A 28 -4.24 28.12 -16.62
C ARG A 28 -2.97 28.28 -15.78
N SER A 29 -2.11 27.26 -15.79
CA SER A 29 -0.67 27.42 -15.58
C SER A 29 0.01 26.89 -16.84
N SER A 30 0.81 27.75 -17.46
CA SER A 30 1.47 27.54 -18.74
C SER A 30 2.68 26.61 -18.57
N THR A 31 2.50 25.34 -18.88
CA THR A 31 3.57 24.45 -19.35
C THR A 31 3.01 23.73 -20.57
N ILE A 32 3.76 23.78 -21.65
CA ILE A 32 3.42 23.22 -22.95
C ILE A 32 3.34 21.70 -22.77
N ASP A 33 2.11 21.17 -22.62
CA ASP A 33 1.83 19.74 -22.81
C ASP A 33 2.01 19.45 -24.30
N THR A 34 3.18 18.98 -24.67
CA THR A 34 3.35 18.29 -25.95
C THR A 34 2.41 17.09 -25.89
N VAL A 35 1.35 17.10 -26.69
CA VAL A 35 0.47 15.95 -26.88
C VAL A 35 1.34 14.81 -27.42
N ALA A 36 1.68 13.87 -26.55
CA ALA A 36 2.37 12.67 -26.95
C ALA A 36 1.45 11.91 -27.93
N GLU A 37 1.99 11.44 -29.04
CA GLU A 37 1.24 10.59 -29.95
C GLU A 37 0.71 9.35 -29.21
N PRO A 38 -0.45 8.80 -29.60
CA PRO A 38 -1.03 7.63 -28.95
C PRO A 38 -0.06 6.45 -28.94
N LEU A 39 0.09 5.78 -27.80
CA LEU A 39 1.01 4.61 -27.66
C LEU A 39 0.78 3.50 -28.68
N ASN A 40 -0.47 3.36 -29.18
CA ASN A 40 -0.82 2.39 -30.22
C ASN A 40 -0.28 2.75 -31.62
N THR A 41 0.23 3.97 -31.83
CA THR A 41 0.90 4.39 -33.06
C THR A 41 2.41 4.12 -33.05
N TYR A 42 2.98 3.82 -31.88
CA TYR A 42 4.40 3.52 -31.75
C TYR A 42 4.74 2.10 -32.16
N SER A 43 5.93 1.90 -32.71
CA SER A 43 6.45 0.57 -32.95
C SER A 43 6.63 -0.21 -31.63
N SER A 44 6.53 -1.54 -31.68
CA SER A 44 6.78 -2.39 -30.52
C SER A 44 8.13 -2.09 -29.84
N THR A 45 9.14 -1.68 -30.64
CA THR A 45 10.45 -1.26 -30.11
C THR A 45 10.36 0.02 -29.30
N ALA A 46 9.60 1.02 -29.75
CA ALA A 46 9.44 2.28 -29.02
C ALA A 46 8.66 2.10 -27.71
N VAL A 47 7.60 1.28 -27.71
CA VAL A 47 6.85 0.95 -26.50
C VAL A 47 7.73 0.19 -25.51
N ARG A 48 8.52 -0.77 -25.98
CA ARG A 48 9.47 -1.49 -25.14
C ARG A 48 10.48 -0.54 -24.48
N SER A 49 11.11 0.33 -25.29
CA SER A 49 12.06 1.33 -24.77
C SER A 49 11.40 2.22 -23.70
N TYR A 50 10.17 2.67 -23.93
CA TYR A 50 9.44 3.45 -22.96
C TYR A 50 9.23 2.71 -21.63
N ILE A 51 8.85 1.43 -21.66
CA ILE A 51 8.68 0.62 -20.46
C ILE A 51 10.03 0.45 -19.73
N GLU A 52 11.10 0.14 -20.48
CA GLU A 52 12.45 -0.09 -19.95
C GLU A 52 13.05 1.17 -19.31
N GLU A 53 12.70 2.36 -19.78
CA GLU A 53 13.09 3.66 -19.21
C GLU A 53 12.37 3.97 -17.88
N GLY A 54 11.33 3.21 -17.54
CA GLY A 54 10.57 3.42 -16.31
C GLY A 54 11.41 3.19 -15.05
N PRO A 55 11.21 4.02 -13.99
CA PRO A 55 12.06 4.00 -12.79
C PRO A 55 12.01 2.67 -12.01
N LEU A 56 10.96 1.88 -12.19
CA LEU A 56 10.83 0.57 -11.51
C LEU A 56 11.28 -0.60 -12.38
N PHE A 57 11.44 -0.43 -13.69
CA PHE A 57 11.69 -1.56 -14.59
C PHE A 57 12.96 -2.32 -14.21
N HIS A 58 14.05 -1.63 -13.94
CA HIS A 58 15.32 -2.26 -13.55
C HIS A 58 15.24 -3.07 -12.24
N LEU A 59 14.31 -2.71 -11.35
CA LEU A 59 14.08 -3.43 -10.08
C LEU A 59 13.27 -4.71 -10.30
N VAL A 60 12.38 -4.72 -11.29
CA VAL A 60 11.49 -5.86 -11.55
C VAL A 60 11.99 -6.77 -12.66
N ALA A 61 12.79 -6.26 -13.59
CA ALA A 61 13.32 -7.01 -14.72
C ALA A 61 13.94 -8.38 -14.35
N PRO A 62 14.70 -8.53 -13.24
CA PRO A 62 15.25 -9.83 -12.84
C PRO A 62 14.17 -10.88 -12.50
N THR A 63 12.95 -10.46 -12.23
CA THR A 63 11.84 -11.32 -11.80
C THR A 63 10.78 -11.54 -12.86
N VAL A 64 10.67 -10.64 -13.85
CA VAL A 64 9.56 -10.66 -14.84
C VAL A 64 9.93 -11.28 -16.19
N GLY A 65 11.18 -11.68 -16.38
CA GLY A 65 11.63 -12.29 -17.66
C GLY A 65 11.91 -11.26 -18.76
N SER A 66 12.00 -11.74 -20.01
CA SER A 66 12.27 -10.90 -21.17
C SER A 66 11.06 -10.06 -21.57
N LEU A 67 11.18 -8.75 -21.52
CA LEU A 67 10.10 -7.86 -21.99
C LEU A 67 9.77 -8.08 -23.48
N THR A 68 10.71 -8.58 -24.28
CA THR A 68 10.45 -8.89 -25.68
C THR A 68 9.35 -9.93 -25.84
N ASP A 69 9.37 -10.97 -25.00
CA ASP A 69 8.39 -12.05 -25.02
C ASP A 69 7.10 -11.67 -24.29
N GLU A 70 7.20 -10.82 -23.28
CA GLU A 70 6.09 -10.43 -22.40
C GLU A 70 5.33 -9.17 -22.89
N LEU A 71 5.86 -8.44 -23.91
CA LEU A 71 5.28 -7.17 -24.35
C LEU A 71 3.78 -7.25 -24.67
N PRO A 72 3.26 -8.29 -25.35
CA PRO A 72 1.82 -8.41 -25.58
C PRO A 72 1.00 -8.39 -24.27
N GLN A 73 1.48 -9.10 -23.24
CA GLN A 73 0.81 -9.14 -21.93
C GLN A 73 0.85 -7.77 -21.25
N TRP A 74 1.96 -7.03 -21.34
CA TRP A 74 2.06 -5.67 -20.81
C TRP A 74 1.05 -4.75 -21.49
N MET A 75 0.89 -4.86 -22.80
CA MET A 75 -0.07 -4.05 -23.57
C MET A 75 -1.52 -4.40 -23.22
N ASP A 76 -1.86 -5.68 -23.14
CA ASP A 76 -3.21 -6.13 -22.78
C ASP A 76 -3.59 -5.68 -21.36
N ARG A 77 -2.68 -5.84 -20.39
CA ARG A 77 -2.90 -5.38 -19.01
C ARG A 77 -2.92 -3.86 -18.91
N GLY A 78 -2.10 -3.16 -19.71
CA GLY A 78 -2.11 -1.71 -19.80
C GLY A 78 -3.45 -1.17 -20.30
N LYS A 79 -4.03 -1.82 -21.30
CA LYS A 79 -5.36 -1.46 -21.80
C LYS A 79 -6.44 -1.68 -20.74
N LEU A 80 -6.44 -2.82 -20.06
CA LEU A 80 -7.37 -3.08 -18.95
C LEU A 80 -7.29 -2.00 -17.88
N LEU A 81 -6.08 -1.66 -17.44
CA LEU A 81 -5.87 -0.59 -16.47
C LEU A 81 -6.35 0.77 -16.97
N SER A 82 -6.14 1.06 -18.25
CA SER A 82 -6.63 2.30 -18.88
C SER A 82 -8.14 2.40 -18.78
N ASP A 83 -8.83 1.32 -19.14
CA ASP A 83 -10.29 1.24 -19.13
C ASP A 83 -10.82 1.38 -17.68
N ASP A 84 -10.25 0.68 -16.72
CA ASP A 84 -10.63 0.73 -15.30
C ASP A 84 -10.36 2.11 -14.68
N LEU A 85 -9.27 2.78 -15.07
CA LEU A 85 -8.92 4.13 -14.64
C LEU A 85 -9.77 5.21 -15.32
N GLY A 86 -10.62 4.83 -16.28
CA GLY A 86 -11.42 5.76 -17.09
C GLY A 86 -10.57 6.63 -18.02
N TYR A 87 -9.42 6.11 -18.47
CA TYR A 87 -8.56 6.77 -19.44
C TYR A 87 -8.93 6.33 -20.86
N GLU A 88 -8.76 7.21 -21.81
CA GLU A 88 -8.87 6.85 -23.21
C GLU A 88 -7.54 6.25 -23.69
N TRP A 89 -7.51 4.93 -23.95
CA TRP A 89 -6.31 4.20 -24.35
C TRP A 89 -5.59 4.80 -25.57
N SER A 90 -6.35 5.29 -26.54
CA SER A 90 -5.83 5.93 -27.74
C SER A 90 -5.24 7.33 -27.49
N ALA A 91 -5.45 7.92 -26.32
CA ALA A 91 -5.08 9.30 -26.02
C ALA A 91 -4.50 9.47 -24.59
N LEU A 92 -3.71 8.48 -24.14
CA LEU A 92 -3.06 8.55 -22.83
C LEU A 92 -2.12 9.75 -22.76
N SER A 93 -2.27 10.59 -21.74
CA SER A 93 -1.26 11.58 -21.41
C SER A 93 0.01 10.92 -20.89
N THR A 94 1.14 11.61 -20.92
CA THR A 94 2.42 11.12 -20.37
C THR A 94 2.28 10.64 -18.92
N ALA A 95 1.54 11.38 -18.08
CA ALA A 95 1.32 11.02 -16.68
C ALA A 95 0.46 9.75 -16.54
N GLN A 96 -0.55 9.57 -17.41
CA GLN A 96 -1.38 8.36 -17.42
C GLN A 96 -0.60 7.14 -17.89
N ALA A 97 0.17 7.29 -18.95
CA ALA A 97 1.06 6.23 -19.45
C ALA A 97 2.11 5.83 -18.41
N ALA A 98 2.75 6.80 -17.74
CA ALA A 98 3.71 6.53 -16.67
C ALA A 98 3.04 5.81 -15.49
N ARG A 99 1.82 6.19 -15.09
CA ARG A 99 1.09 5.49 -14.02
C ARG A 99 0.86 4.03 -14.37
N ILE A 100 0.50 3.72 -15.61
CA ILE A 100 0.27 2.34 -16.09
C ILE A 100 1.59 1.59 -16.21
N PHE A 101 2.50 2.06 -17.07
CA PHE A 101 3.66 1.30 -17.51
C PHE A 101 4.89 1.44 -16.61
N HIS A 102 5.01 2.54 -15.89
CA HIS A 102 6.15 2.80 -15.01
C HIS A 102 5.84 2.53 -13.53
N TYR A 103 4.56 2.30 -13.17
CA TYR A 103 4.16 2.08 -11.79
C TYR A 103 3.32 0.81 -11.60
N TYR A 104 2.07 0.79 -12.08
CA TYR A 104 1.13 -0.27 -11.72
C TYR A 104 1.51 -1.62 -12.32
N LEU A 105 1.86 -1.67 -13.60
CA LEU A 105 2.28 -2.91 -14.25
C LEU A 105 3.59 -3.47 -13.71
N PRO A 106 4.67 -2.68 -13.48
CA PRO A 106 5.85 -3.20 -12.80
C PRO A 106 5.54 -3.85 -11.45
N VAL A 107 4.69 -3.19 -10.61
CA VAL A 107 4.28 -3.77 -9.33
C VAL A 107 3.49 -5.05 -9.52
N TYR A 108 2.53 -5.06 -10.45
CA TYR A 108 1.74 -6.24 -10.78
C TYR A 108 2.61 -7.43 -11.20
N PHE A 109 3.46 -7.25 -12.21
CA PHE A 109 4.31 -8.33 -12.72
C PHE A 109 5.32 -8.81 -11.69
N TRP A 110 5.81 -7.92 -10.83
CA TRP A 110 6.67 -8.31 -9.72
C TRP A 110 5.95 -9.26 -8.76
N ILE A 111 4.74 -8.95 -8.31
CA ILE A 111 3.95 -9.82 -7.45
C ILE A 111 3.58 -11.12 -8.21
N HIS A 112 3.14 -11.01 -9.45
CA HIS A 112 2.75 -12.14 -10.28
C HIS A 112 3.88 -13.17 -10.44
N SER A 113 5.14 -12.71 -10.51
CA SER A 113 6.29 -13.59 -10.57
C SER A 113 6.42 -14.52 -9.34
N PHE A 114 5.98 -14.06 -8.16
CA PHE A 114 5.95 -14.89 -6.96
C PHE A 114 4.77 -15.89 -6.98
N CYS A 115 3.62 -15.47 -7.49
CA CYS A 115 2.48 -16.36 -7.68
C CYS A 115 2.84 -17.54 -8.59
N LYS A 116 3.50 -17.24 -9.72
CA LYS A 116 3.97 -18.24 -10.67
C LYS A 116 4.93 -19.24 -10.02
N ARG A 117 5.97 -18.75 -9.34
CA ARG A 117 6.95 -19.60 -8.63
C ARG A 117 6.29 -20.45 -7.54
N LYS A 118 5.34 -19.90 -6.80
CA LYS A 118 4.65 -20.63 -5.73
C LYS A 118 3.79 -21.77 -6.30
N ARG A 119 3.12 -21.57 -7.42
CA ARG A 119 2.36 -22.61 -8.14
C ARG A 119 3.28 -23.70 -8.70
N GLU A 120 4.41 -23.34 -9.28
CA GLU A 120 5.41 -24.28 -9.80
C GLU A 120 6.00 -25.15 -8.67
N ALA A 121 6.31 -24.55 -7.52
CA ALA A 121 6.83 -25.27 -6.34
C ALA A 121 5.78 -26.22 -5.71
N GLY A 122 4.51 -25.85 -5.69
CA GLY A 122 3.40 -26.70 -5.19
C GLY A 122 3.06 -27.88 -6.11
N GLY A 123 3.47 -27.82 -7.39
CA GLY A 123 3.30 -28.90 -8.39
C GLY A 123 4.46 -29.89 -8.48
N LEU A 124 5.60 -29.59 -7.89
CA LEU A 124 6.80 -30.43 -7.90
C LEU A 124 6.99 -31.09 -6.54
N GLN A 125 6.68 -32.39 -6.45
CA GLN A 125 7.29 -33.25 -5.42
C GLN A 125 8.81 -33.22 -5.66
N MET A 126 9.52 -32.51 -4.78
CA MET A 126 10.96 -32.31 -4.86
C MET A 126 11.73 -33.62 -4.69
N THR A 127 12.40 -34.10 -5.74
CA THR A 127 13.67 -34.81 -5.60
C THR A 127 14.77 -33.75 -5.45
N ALA A 128 15.45 -33.77 -4.32
CA ALA A 128 16.50 -32.82 -3.98
C ALA A 128 17.63 -32.84 -5.00
N ALA A 129 17.97 -31.70 -5.61
CA ALA A 129 19.21 -31.51 -6.35
C ALA A 129 20.12 -30.51 -5.59
N PRO A 130 21.46 -30.72 -5.63
CA PRO A 130 22.40 -30.03 -4.78
C PRO A 130 22.62 -28.56 -5.15
N ALA A 131 22.85 -27.74 -4.14
CA ALA A 131 23.12 -26.31 -4.26
C ALA A 131 24.32 -26.01 -5.15
N ALA A 132 24.15 -25.15 -6.16
CA ALA A 132 25.24 -24.57 -6.92
C ALA A 132 25.86 -23.40 -6.15
N PRO A 133 27.20 -23.16 -6.28
CA PRO A 133 27.90 -22.13 -5.54
C PRO A 133 27.51 -20.73 -6.00
N ALA A 134 27.41 -19.81 -5.04
CA ALA A 134 27.05 -18.42 -5.26
C ALA A 134 28.09 -17.66 -6.09
N PRO A 135 27.70 -16.81 -7.04
CA PRO A 135 28.60 -15.86 -7.68
C PRO A 135 28.90 -14.69 -6.74
N SER A 136 30.18 -14.40 -6.59
CA SER A 136 30.69 -13.26 -5.84
C SER A 136 30.47 -11.94 -6.61
N GLY A 137 29.83 -10.98 -5.99
CA GLY A 137 29.88 -9.57 -6.37
C GLY A 137 28.60 -9.01 -6.97
N GLY A 138 27.92 -8.17 -6.21
CA GLY A 138 26.78 -7.36 -6.64
C GLY A 138 25.59 -7.51 -5.70
N ASP A 139 25.46 -6.58 -4.79
CA ASP A 139 24.42 -6.53 -3.76
C ASP A 139 23.03 -6.25 -4.36
N VAL A 140 22.36 -7.30 -4.82
CA VAL A 140 20.91 -7.31 -5.05
C VAL A 140 20.36 -8.38 -4.12
N GLY A 141 19.84 -7.94 -2.96
CA GLY A 141 19.36 -8.80 -1.88
C GLY A 141 18.24 -9.76 -2.33
N THR A 142 18.62 -10.97 -2.74
CA THR A 142 17.68 -12.05 -3.10
C THR A 142 17.88 -13.33 -2.29
N ALA A 143 18.48 -13.25 -1.12
CA ALA A 143 18.57 -14.38 -0.18
C ALA A 143 17.48 -14.26 0.90
N GLY A 144 16.20 -14.20 0.48
CA GLY A 144 15.07 -14.25 1.41
C GLY A 144 14.80 -15.67 1.88
N ARG A 145 14.19 -15.77 3.07
CA ARG A 145 13.63 -17.00 3.64
C ARG A 145 12.77 -17.69 2.55
N PRO A 146 12.89 -19.02 2.36
CA PRO A 146 12.07 -19.72 1.36
C PRO A 146 10.59 -19.44 1.62
N MET A 147 9.86 -19.09 0.54
CA MET A 147 8.42 -18.85 0.63
C MET A 147 7.75 -20.12 1.16
N LYS A 148 6.78 -19.97 2.06
CA LYS A 148 6.01 -21.10 2.56
C LYS A 148 5.29 -21.74 1.37
N GLY A 149 5.52 -23.03 1.11
CA GLY A 149 5.16 -23.70 -0.15
C GLY A 149 3.65 -23.85 -0.42
N GLU A 150 2.78 -23.82 0.61
CA GLU A 150 1.34 -24.01 0.45
C GLU A 150 0.54 -22.78 0.86
N GLY A 151 -0.62 -22.55 0.20
CA GLY A 151 -1.57 -21.49 0.50
C GLY A 151 -1.37 -20.20 -0.30
N ALA A 152 -2.17 -19.17 0.01
CA ALA A 152 -2.13 -17.89 -0.67
C ALA A 152 -0.77 -17.16 -0.50
N LEU A 153 -0.39 -16.37 -1.51
CA LEU A 153 0.70 -15.42 -1.40
C LEU A 153 0.22 -14.18 -0.63
N LEU A 154 0.86 -13.86 0.48
CA LEU A 154 0.55 -12.66 1.27
C LEU A 154 1.56 -11.55 0.95
N VAL A 155 1.09 -10.41 0.48
CA VAL A 155 1.92 -9.25 0.14
C VAL A 155 1.52 -8.05 0.99
N GLY A 156 2.47 -7.55 1.79
CA GLY A 156 2.29 -6.37 2.63
C GLY A 156 2.60 -5.08 1.86
N PHE A 157 1.74 -4.07 2.01
CA PHE A 157 1.93 -2.74 1.45
C PHE A 157 2.08 -1.73 2.59
N SER A 158 3.29 -1.23 2.76
CA SER A 158 3.61 -0.12 3.66
C SER A 158 3.60 1.18 2.89
N ALA A 159 2.61 2.05 3.16
CA ALA A 159 2.42 3.23 2.34
C ALA A 159 1.72 4.37 3.10
N PRO A 160 2.26 5.60 3.09
CA PRO A 160 1.64 6.73 3.78
C PRO A 160 0.21 7.01 3.33
N GLN A 161 -0.56 7.65 4.19
CA GLN A 161 -1.93 8.05 3.88
C GLN A 161 -1.96 9.01 2.67
N GLY A 162 -2.95 8.85 1.80
CA GLY A 162 -3.13 9.72 0.62
C GLY A 162 -2.20 9.42 -0.57
N CYS A 163 -1.22 8.52 -0.46
CA CYS A 163 -0.30 8.17 -1.55
C CYS A 163 -0.93 7.32 -2.68
N GLY A 164 -2.20 6.94 -2.57
CA GLY A 164 -2.91 6.16 -3.59
C GLY A 164 -2.84 4.64 -3.43
N LYS A 165 -2.44 4.14 -2.24
CA LYS A 165 -2.31 2.69 -1.98
C LYS A 165 -3.58 1.88 -2.26
N THR A 166 -4.73 2.32 -1.76
CA THR A 166 -6.01 1.63 -1.94
C THR A 166 -6.36 1.50 -3.43
N THR A 167 -6.17 2.59 -4.20
CA THR A 167 -6.35 2.58 -5.65
C THR A 167 -5.44 1.54 -6.31
N LEU A 168 -4.15 1.54 -5.95
CA LEU A 168 -3.19 0.57 -6.49
C LEU A 168 -3.62 -0.88 -6.21
N VAL A 169 -3.90 -1.24 -4.95
CA VAL A 169 -4.26 -2.63 -4.60
C VAL A 169 -5.58 -3.07 -5.22
N THR A 170 -6.54 -2.15 -5.42
CA THR A 170 -7.80 -2.42 -6.12
C THR A 170 -7.55 -2.82 -7.58
N PHE A 171 -6.72 -2.05 -8.29
CA PHE A 171 -6.38 -2.37 -9.69
C PHE A 171 -5.53 -3.64 -9.81
N LEU A 172 -4.60 -3.86 -8.87
CA LEU A 172 -3.87 -5.13 -8.82
C LEU A 172 -4.81 -6.32 -8.66
N LYS A 173 -5.81 -6.21 -7.78
CA LYS A 173 -6.85 -7.24 -7.60
C LYS A 173 -7.56 -7.53 -8.91
N THR A 174 -8.04 -6.50 -9.62
CA THR A 174 -8.69 -6.66 -10.92
C THR A 174 -7.80 -7.41 -11.93
N LEU A 175 -6.52 -7.04 -12.02
CA LEU A 175 -5.58 -7.72 -12.92
C LEU A 175 -5.40 -9.21 -12.56
N PHE A 176 -5.28 -9.55 -11.28
CA PHE A 176 -5.19 -10.95 -10.86
C PHE A 176 -6.47 -11.73 -11.18
N GLU A 177 -7.64 -11.15 -10.94
CA GLU A 177 -8.94 -11.76 -11.22
C GLU A 177 -9.15 -12.02 -12.72
N GLN A 178 -8.67 -11.12 -13.59
CA GLN A 178 -8.70 -11.30 -15.04
C GLN A 178 -7.84 -12.48 -15.52
N GLU A 179 -6.84 -12.88 -14.75
CA GLU A 179 -6.04 -14.09 -15.00
C GLU A 179 -6.62 -15.35 -14.35
N GLY A 180 -7.81 -15.24 -13.74
CA GLY A 180 -8.44 -16.36 -13.05
C GLY A 180 -7.80 -16.69 -11.70
N LEU A 181 -7.05 -15.75 -11.11
CA LEU A 181 -6.50 -15.85 -9.77
C LEU A 181 -7.47 -15.25 -8.75
N THR A 182 -7.74 -15.98 -7.68
CA THR A 182 -8.53 -15.42 -6.57
C THR A 182 -7.68 -14.47 -5.76
N CYS A 183 -7.96 -13.17 -5.87
CA CYS A 183 -7.24 -12.12 -5.14
C CYS A 183 -8.18 -11.40 -4.16
N THR A 184 -7.71 -11.18 -2.94
CA THR A 184 -8.43 -10.36 -1.97
C THR A 184 -7.55 -9.25 -1.43
N VAL A 185 -8.17 -8.11 -1.11
CA VAL A 185 -7.54 -6.95 -0.47
C VAL A 185 -8.00 -6.87 0.97
N VAL A 186 -7.06 -6.70 1.88
CA VAL A 186 -7.30 -6.53 3.31
C VAL A 186 -6.60 -5.26 3.76
N SER A 187 -7.33 -4.34 4.38
CA SER A 187 -6.73 -3.18 5.03
C SER A 187 -6.49 -3.48 6.51
N ILE A 188 -5.38 -3.06 7.08
CA ILE A 188 -5.20 -3.15 8.53
C ILE A 188 -6.27 -2.34 9.30
N ASP A 189 -6.82 -1.32 8.66
CA ASP A 189 -7.90 -0.50 9.23
C ASP A 189 -9.18 -1.34 9.49
N ASP A 190 -9.39 -2.45 8.79
CA ASP A 190 -10.52 -3.36 9.03
C ASP A 190 -10.41 -4.10 10.36
N PHE A 191 -9.24 -4.09 10.98
CA PHE A 191 -8.98 -4.72 12.27
C PHE A 191 -8.92 -3.72 13.44
N TYR A 192 -9.36 -2.49 13.27
CA TYR A 192 -9.47 -1.58 14.42
C TYR A 192 -10.29 -2.20 15.55
N LEU A 193 -9.96 -1.85 16.77
CA LEU A 193 -10.75 -2.12 17.96
C LEU A 193 -12.18 -1.62 17.76
N THR A 194 -13.15 -2.26 18.39
CA THR A 194 -14.52 -1.72 18.45
C THR A 194 -14.50 -0.32 19.08
N GLY A 195 -15.53 0.47 18.83
CA GLY A 195 -15.62 1.81 19.41
C GLY A 195 -15.55 1.80 20.95
N GLU A 196 -16.10 0.77 21.60
CA GLU A 196 -16.03 0.60 23.05
C GLU A 196 -14.61 0.27 23.53
N GLU A 197 -13.93 -0.67 22.87
CA GLU A 197 -12.54 -1.05 23.17
C GLU A 197 -11.59 0.12 22.95
N GLN A 198 -11.80 0.92 21.89
CA GLN A 198 -11.02 2.14 21.64
C GLN A 198 -11.24 3.19 22.76
N GLU A 199 -12.45 3.34 23.28
CA GLU A 199 -12.71 4.21 24.41
C GLU A 199 -12.07 3.68 25.70
N GLN A 200 -12.01 2.36 25.90
CA GLN A 200 -11.29 1.75 27.02
C GLN A 200 -9.78 2.03 26.92
N LEU A 201 -9.20 1.89 25.72
CA LEU A 201 -7.80 2.24 25.47
C LEU A 201 -7.53 3.73 25.79
N ALA A 202 -8.38 4.63 25.32
CA ALA A 202 -8.25 6.06 25.58
C ALA A 202 -8.36 6.39 27.08
N ARG A 203 -9.24 5.70 27.83
CA ARG A 203 -9.36 5.85 29.29
C ARG A 203 -8.16 5.28 30.04
N ALA A 204 -7.53 4.22 29.54
CA ALA A 204 -6.33 3.65 30.15
C ALA A 204 -5.10 4.56 30.00
N TYR A 205 -5.08 5.39 28.95
CA TYR A 205 -3.99 6.31 28.65
C TYR A 205 -4.52 7.74 28.36
N PRO A 206 -5.13 8.42 29.35
CA PRO A 206 -5.85 9.67 29.14
C PRO A 206 -4.94 10.82 28.67
N ASP A 207 -3.68 10.79 29.05
CA ASP A 207 -2.69 11.82 28.72
C ASP A 207 -1.98 11.56 27.36
N ASN A 208 -2.30 10.44 26.69
CA ASN A 208 -1.70 10.12 25.41
C ASN A 208 -2.63 10.49 24.24
N PRO A 209 -2.40 11.61 23.54
CA PRO A 209 -3.25 12.05 22.44
C PRO A 209 -3.17 11.09 21.23
N LEU A 210 -2.09 10.31 21.07
CA LEU A 210 -1.90 9.38 19.96
C LEU A 210 -2.78 8.12 20.08
N LEU A 211 -3.28 7.80 21.29
CA LEU A 211 -4.16 6.66 21.56
C LEU A 211 -5.62 7.07 21.82
N ARG A 212 -5.91 8.39 21.79
CA ARG A 212 -7.25 8.90 22.02
C ARG A 212 -8.26 8.41 20.97
N TYR A 213 -7.83 8.26 19.75
CA TYR A 213 -8.63 7.80 18.63
C TYR A 213 -7.89 6.69 17.89
N ARG A 214 -8.65 5.91 17.10
CA ARG A 214 -8.05 4.88 16.22
C ARG A 214 -6.99 5.47 15.28
N GLY A 215 -6.03 4.64 14.91
CA GLY A 215 -5.05 4.96 13.88
C GLY A 215 -3.64 4.48 14.20
N ASN A 216 -3.08 4.86 15.34
CA ASN A 216 -1.76 4.45 15.76
C ASN A 216 -1.71 3.01 16.30
N ALA A 217 -0.51 2.46 16.45
CA ALA A 217 -0.30 1.14 17.06
C ALA A 217 -0.94 1.08 18.44
N GLY A 218 -1.62 -0.03 18.72
CA GLY A 218 -2.44 -0.25 19.92
C GLY A 218 -3.93 -0.14 19.65
N SER A 219 -4.35 0.46 18.51
CA SER A 219 -5.78 0.61 18.17
C SER A 219 -6.35 -0.52 17.31
N HIS A 220 -5.66 -1.65 17.19
CA HIS A 220 -6.07 -2.79 16.38
C HIS A 220 -6.24 -4.06 17.22
N ASP A 221 -7.20 -4.89 16.82
CA ASP A 221 -7.42 -6.25 17.32
C ASP A 221 -6.43 -7.20 16.62
N LEU A 222 -5.25 -7.32 17.22
CA LEU A 222 -4.16 -8.09 16.65
C LEU A 222 -4.49 -9.58 16.50
N PRO A 223 -5.15 -10.25 17.47
CA PRO A 223 -5.61 -11.63 17.32
C PRO A 223 -6.57 -11.83 16.14
N LEU A 224 -7.57 -10.96 15.99
CA LEU A 224 -8.53 -11.01 14.88
C LEU A 224 -7.84 -10.87 13.54
N GLY A 225 -6.93 -9.91 13.41
CA GLY A 225 -6.17 -9.71 12.17
C GLY A 225 -5.32 -10.91 11.81
N ARG A 226 -4.59 -11.45 12.80
CA ARG A 226 -3.75 -12.65 12.60
C ARG A 226 -4.58 -13.87 12.18
N ASP A 227 -5.68 -14.14 12.88
CA ASP A 227 -6.58 -15.26 12.55
C ASP A 227 -7.14 -15.12 11.14
N THR A 228 -7.64 -13.94 10.78
CA THR A 228 -8.18 -13.66 9.45
C THR A 228 -7.14 -13.90 8.35
N LEU A 229 -5.93 -13.35 8.51
CA LEU A 229 -4.85 -13.52 7.53
C LEU A 229 -4.41 -14.98 7.39
N MET A 230 -4.31 -15.72 8.49
CA MET A 230 -3.98 -17.16 8.47
C MET A 230 -5.07 -18.00 7.80
N ARG A 231 -6.35 -17.68 8.04
CA ARG A 231 -7.48 -18.37 7.39
C ARG A 231 -7.50 -18.08 5.90
N LEU A 232 -7.27 -16.85 5.47
CA LEU A 232 -7.14 -16.50 4.05
C LEU A 232 -5.95 -17.22 3.41
N GLN A 233 -4.81 -17.28 4.08
CA GLN A 233 -3.61 -17.96 3.59
C GLN A 233 -3.85 -19.45 3.35
N SER A 234 -4.60 -20.09 4.25
CA SER A 234 -4.85 -21.53 4.23
C SER A 234 -6.18 -21.93 3.58
N ALA A 235 -6.92 -20.97 3.02
CA ALA A 235 -8.25 -21.21 2.45
C ALA A 235 -8.19 -22.21 1.28
N LYS A 236 -8.97 -23.30 1.39
CA LYS A 236 -9.06 -24.36 0.38
C LYS A 236 -10.39 -24.30 -0.34
N LYS A 237 -10.51 -25.02 -1.45
CA LYS A 237 -11.77 -25.14 -2.18
C LYS A 237 -12.91 -25.59 -1.24
N GLY A 238 -14.00 -24.85 -1.26
CA GLY A 238 -15.17 -25.07 -0.41
C GLY A 238 -15.07 -24.50 1.00
N THR A 239 -14.01 -23.72 1.31
CA THR A 239 -13.94 -22.92 2.54
C THR A 239 -14.32 -21.49 2.25
N SER A 240 -14.91 -20.83 3.24
CA SER A 240 -15.33 -19.43 3.18
C SER A 240 -14.76 -18.68 4.37
N VAL A 241 -14.15 -17.53 4.13
CA VAL A 241 -13.53 -16.69 5.17
C VAL A 241 -14.24 -15.35 5.23
N ALA A 242 -14.91 -15.06 6.33
CA ALA A 242 -15.46 -13.74 6.59
C ALA A 242 -14.32 -12.78 6.97
N VAL A 243 -14.19 -11.68 6.25
CA VAL A 243 -13.16 -10.65 6.45
C VAL A 243 -13.80 -9.49 7.23
N PRO A 244 -13.26 -9.11 8.39
CA PRO A 244 -13.76 -7.98 9.16
C PRO A 244 -13.93 -6.72 8.31
N ARG A 245 -14.88 -5.87 8.69
CA ARG A 245 -15.05 -4.54 8.14
C ARG A 245 -15.17 -3.53 9.27
N TYR A 246 -14.49 -2.43 9.08
CA TYR A 246 -14.58 -1.30 9.99
C TYR A 246 -15.31 -0.14 9.31
N ASP A 247 -16.45 0.23 9.85
CA ASP A 247 -17.23 1.37 9.37
C ASP A 247 -16.78 2.64 10.09
N LYS A 248 -16.04 3.46 9.37
CA LYS A 248 -15.49 4.71 9.87
C LYS A 248 -16.56 5.79 10.11
N SER A 249 -17.77 5.63 9.55
CA SER A 249 -18.89 6.59 9.69
C SER A 249 -19.66 6.41 10.99
N LEU A 250 -19.64 5.23 11.58
CA LEU A 250 -20.35 4.96 12.82
C LEU A 250 -19.86 5.84 13.98
N ARG A 251 -20.69 5.97 15.02
CA ARG A 251 -20.38 6.72 16.25
C ARG A 251 -19.94 8.16 15.95
N GLU A 252 -20.66 8.83 15.06
CA GLU A 252 -20.35 10.21 14.65
C GLU A 252 -18.93 10.35 14.06
N GLY A 253 -18.49 9.36 13.25
CA GLY A 253 -17.18 9.35 12.60
C GLY A 253 -16.02 8.85 13.47
N ARG A 254 -16.30 8.52 14.74
CA ARG A 254 -15.31 7.83 15.58
C ARG A 254 -15.09 6.39 15.13
N GLY A 255 -16.05 5.84 14.37
CA GLY A 255 -16.01 4.52 13.77
C GLY A 255 -16.31 3.39 14.75
N ASP A 256 -16.71 2.27 14.18
CA ASP A 256 -16.87 1.01 14.89
C ASP A 256 -16.68 -0.17 13.94
N ARG A 257 -16.45 -1.35 14.49
CA ARG A 257 -16.44 -2.58 13.71
C ARG A 257 -17.87 -2.89 13.26
N ALA A 258 -18.04 -3.14 11.95
CA ALA A 258 -19.32 -3.58 11.41
C ALA A 258 -19.76 -4.90 12.05
N PRO A 259 -21.07 -5.14 12.23
CA PRO A 259 -21.57 -6.42 12.71
C PRO A 259 -21.06 -7.58 11.82
N GLN A 260 -20.71 -8.72 12.44
CA GLN A 260 -20.11 -9.86 11.74
C GLN A 260 -20.95 -10.35 10.54
N GLY A 261 -22.28 -10.25 10.60
CA GLY A 261 -23.16 -10.60 9.49
C GLY A 261 -23.04 -9.70 8.25
N GLN A 262 -22.35 -8.58 8.38
CA GLN A 262 -22.05 -7.65 7.26
C GLN A 262 -20.63 -7.80 6.73
N TRP A 263 -19.83 -8.70 7.29
CA TRP A 263 -18.48 -8.92 6.80
C TRP A 263 -18.50 -9.61 5.44
N PRO A 264 -17.80 -9.09 4.44
CA PRO A 264 -17.68 -9.76 3.16
C PRO A 264 -17.00 -11.11 3.32
N THR A 265 -17.40 -12.05 2.49
CA THR A 265 -16.91 -13.41 2.51
C THR A 265 -16.03 -13.67 1.30
N VAL A 266 -14.88 -14.29 1.53
CA VAL A 266 -13.94 -14.70 0.49
C VAL A 266 -13.98 -16.22 0.37
N GLU A 267 -14.30 -16.70 -0.83
CA GLU A 267 -14.33 -18.14 -1.12
C GLU A 267 -12.93 -18.66 -1.50
N GLY A 268 -12.54 -19.78 -0.90
CA GLY A 268 -11.26 -20.42 -1.22
C GLY A 268 -11.35 -21.33 -2.47
N PRO A 269 -10.21 -21.65 -3.09
CA PRO A 269 -8.87 -21.28 -2.66
C PRO A 269 -8.55 -19.83 -2.96
N VAL A 270 -7.74 -19.19 -2.10
CA VAL A 270 -7.21 -17.85 -2.34
C VAL A 270 -5.79 -17.98 -2.89
N ASP A 271 -5.49 -17.26 -3.97
CA ASP A 271 -4.16 -17.25 -4.58
C ASP A 271 -3.30 -16.10 -4.03
N VAL A 272 -3.89 -14.90 -3.85
CA VAL A 272 -3.18 -13.68 -3.43
C VAL A 272 -3.98 -12.90 -2.39
N VAL A 273 -3.31 -12.49 -1.32
CA VAL A 273 -3.82 -11.52 -0.34
C VAL A 273 -2.95 -10.28 -0.38
N LEU A 274 -3.52 -9.14 -0.76
CA LEU A 274 -2.87 -7.84 -0.72
C LEU A 274 -3.27 -7.16 0.59
N CYS A 275 -2.34 -7.07 1.53
CA CYS A 275 -2.59 -6.48 2.85
C CYS A 275 -1.97 -5.10 2.92
N GLU A 276 -2.78 -4.04 3.10
CA GLU A 276 -2.31 -2.67 3.04
C GLU A 276 -2.52 -1.91 4.35
N GLY A 277 -1.63 -0.97 4.63
CA GLY A 277 -1.79 -0.05 5.75
C GLY A 277 -0.76 1.07 5.78
N TRP A 278 -1.12 2.17 6.44
CA TRP A 278 -0.24 3.34 6.50
C TRP A 278 0.98 3.12 7.42
N MET A 279 0.83 2.30 8.45
CA MET A 279 1.87 1.91 9.41
C MET A 279 2.23 0.42 9.29
N PHE A 280 1.68 -0.29 8.32
CA PHE A 280 1.90 -1.71 8.18
C PHE A 280 3.38 -2.00 7.87
N GLY A 281 4.00 -2.88 8.64
CA GLY A 281 5.43 -3.16 8.55
C GLY A 281 6.35 -2.15 9.23
N PHE A 282 5.84 -1.14 9.96
CA PHE A 282 6.70 -0.27 10.76
C PHE A 282 7.49 -1.12 11.77
N PRO A 283 8.82 -1.00 11.83
CA PRO A 283 9.62 -1.74 12.80
C PRO A 283 9.50 -1.07 14.17
N PRO A 284 9.28 -1.83 15.26
CA PRO A 284 9.47 -1.27 16.59
C PRO A 284 10.95 -0.88 16.76
N LEU A 285 11.19 0.31 17.27
CA LEU A 285 12.53 0.83 17.52
C LEU A 285 13.01 0.38 18.91
N SER A 286 14.33 0.42 19.16
CA SER A 286 14.87 0.25 20.51
C SER A 286 14.39 1.39 21.41
N ASP A 287 14.23 1.12 22.70
CA ASP A 287 13.66 2.10 23.63
C ASP A 287 14.55 3.35 23.80
N ASP A 288 15.82 3.26 23.44
CA ASP A 288 16.85 4.32 23.44
C ASP A 288 17.08 4.93 22.05
N ASP A 289 16.23 4.63 21.06
CA ASP A 289 16.34 5.22 19.71
C ASP A 289 16.10 6.73 19.77
N PRO A 290 16.99 7.55 19.21
CA PRO A 290 16.83 9.00 19.21
C PRO A 290 15.54 9.51 18.55
N ALA A 291 14.91 8.70 17.68
CA ALA A 291 13.62 9.05 17.05
C ALA A 291 12.46 9.04 18.05
N LEU A 292 12.62 8.40 19.21
CA LEU A 292 11.64 8.34 20.29
C LEU A 292 11.95 9.34 21.42
N ASP A 293 13.11 10.04 21.37
CA ASP A 293 13.54 10.95 22.42
C ASP A 293 12.57 12.11 22.62
N GLY A 294 12.22 12.36 23.88
CA GLY A 294 11.40 13.48 24.29
C GLY A 294 9.90 13.34 24.03
N ASP A 295 9.43 12.23 23.43
CA ASP A 295 8.00 11.97 23.25
C ASP A 295 7.53 10.69 23.96
N PRO A 296 7.11 10.78 25.24
CA PRO A 296 6.63 9.62 26.00
C PRO A 296 5.38 8.97 25.38
N ASN A 297 4.58 9.74 24.62
CA ASN A 297 3.40 9.21 23.94
C ASN A 297 3.80 8.27 22.81
N LEU A 298 4.80 8.68 22.02
CA LEU A 298 5.34 7.86 20.94
C LEU A 298 6.09 6.64 21.47
N GLN A 299 6.81 6.74 22.60
CA GLN A 299 7.43 5.60 23.26
C GLN A 299 6.40 4.52 23.63
N LEU A 300 5.21 4.89 24.11
CA LEU A 300 4.14 3.93 24.39
C LEU A 300 3.64 3.29 23.08
N VAL A 301 3.40 4.08 22.04
CA VAL A 301 3.01 3.56 20.71
C VAL A 301 4.06 2.59 20.18
N ASN A 302 5.35 2.88 20.36
CA ASN A 302 6.45 2.00 19.97
C ASN A 302 6.42 0.65 20.72
N ARG A 303 6.15 0.64 22.01
CA ARG A 303 5.97 -0.61 22.76
C ARG A 303 4.80 -1.44 22.26
N LEU A 304 3.66 -0.79 21.94
CA LEU A 304 2.48 -1.45 21.39
C LEU A 304 2.73 -1.97 19.96
N LEU A 305 3.59 -1.29 19.20
CA LEU A 305 3.96 -1.69 17.83
C LEU A 305 4.64 -3.06 17.79
N ARG A 306 5.34 -3.50 18.83
CA ARG A 306 5.92 -4.84 18.91
C ARG A 306 4.93 -5.97 18.70
N GLY A 307 3.66 -5.75 19.07
CA GLY A 307 2.61 -6.73 18.85
C GLY A 307 2.25 -6.97 17.38
N TYR A 308 2.61 -6.04 16.47
CA TYR A 308 2.31 -6.14 15.04
C TYR A 308 3.26 -7.05 14.26
N GLU A 309 4.40 -7.41 14.85
CA GLU A 309 5.34 -8.36 14.24
C GLU A 309 4.67 -9.68 13.86
N GLN A 310 3.64 -10.10 14.63
CA GLN A 310 2.86 -11.31 14.33
C GLN A 310 2.08 -11.24 12.99
N TRP A 311 1.77 -10.04 12.49
CA TRP A 311 1.19 -9.84 11.16
C TRP A 311 2.29 -9.80 10.09
N ASP A 312 3.38 -9.11 10.40
CA ASP A 312 4.51 -8.95 9.49
C ASP A 312 5.14 -10.31 9.12
N GLU A 313 5.21 -11.22 10.08
CA GLU A 313 5.73 -12.58 9.88
C GLU A 313 4.91 -13.42 8.91
N LEU A 314 3.65 -13.08 8.67
CA LEU A 314 2.79 -13.77 7.72
C LEU A 314 3.07 -13.36 6.27
N MET A 315 3.63 -12.19 6.04
CA MET A 315 3.86 -11.66 4.70
C MET A 315 5.00 -12.42 4.00
N ASP A 316 4.78 -12.81 2.76
CA ASP A 316 5.77 -13.47 1.91
C ASP A 316 6.66 -12.43 1.18
N ALA A 317 6.12 -11.25 0.91
CA ALA A 317 6.81 -10.17 0.21
C ALA A 317 6.26 -8.80 0.65
N TRP A 318 7.01 -7.72 0.38
CA TRP A 318 6.64 -6.38 0.78
C TRP A 318 6.76 -5.36 -0.36
N ILE A 319 5.86 -4.39 -0.35
CA ILE A 319 5.95 -3.18 -1.17
C ILE A 319 5.99 -1.98 -0.23
N ALA A 320 7.04 -1.18 -0.34
CA ALA A 320 7.18 0.08 0.38
C ALA A 320 7.01 1.25 -0.58
N ILE A 321 5.96 2.05 -0.40
CA ILE A 321 5.80 3.30 -1.14
C ILE A 321 6.51 4.41 -0.38
N GLN A 322 7.57 4.94 -0.98
CA GLN A 322 8.40 5.99 -0.42
C GLN A 322 7.93 7.36 -0.91
N ILE A 323 7.89 8.31 -0.01
CA ILE A 323 7.57 9.71 -0.30
C ILE A 323 8.72 10.61 0.13
N GLY A 324 8.92 11.71 -0.60
CA GLY A 324 10.02 12.62 -0.31
C GLY A 324 9.82 13.46 0.96
N ASP A 325 8.57 13.78 1.30
CA ASP A 325 8.25 14.59 2.49
C ASP A 325 6.91 14.11 3.10
N PRO A 326 6.88 13.68 4.36
CA PRO A 326 5.64 13.31 5.05
C PRO A 326 4.60 14.43 5.11
N LYS A 327 5.02 15.70 4.99
CA LYS A 327 4.10 16.83 4.94
C LYS A 327 3.14 16.77 3.74
N TRP A 328 3.46 16.03 2.68
CA TRP A 328 2.54 15.85 1.56
C TRP A 328 1.23 15.17 1.97
N VAL A 329 1.22 14.45 3.08
CA VAL A 329 0.00 13.82 3.63
C VAL A 329 -1.06 14.87 3.97
N TYR A 330 -0.67 16.09 4.42
CA TYR A 330 -1.62 17.17 4.66
C TYR A 330 -2.32 17.61 3.37
N ASP A 331 -1.53 17.84 2.31
CA ASP A 331 -2.07 18.26 1.03
C ASP A 331 -2.97 17.18 0.43
N TRP A 332 -2.52 15.93 0.45
CA TRP A 332 -3.31 14.81 -0.06
C TRP A 332 -4.59 14.55 0.72
N ARG A 333 -4.56 14.78 2.03
CA ARG A 333 -5.77 14.69 2.84
C ARG A 333 -6.73 15.83 2.52
N LEU A 334 -6.21 17.04 2.35
CA LEU A 334 -7.01 18.20 1.98
C LEU A 334 -7.66 18.02 0.60
N GLU A 335 -6.91 17.53 -0.39
CA GLU A 335 -7.46 17.15 -1.72
C GLU A 335 -8.64 16.19 -1.59
N GLN A 336 -8.50 15.16 -0.75
CA GLN A 336 -9.54 14.16 -0.52
C GLN A 336 -10.80 14.77 0.11
N GLU A 337 -10.62 15.62 1.12
CA GLU A 337 -11.75 16.32 1.77
C GLU A 337 -12.45 17.30 0.81
N GLN A 338 -11.68 18.00 -0.02
CA GLN A 338 -12.24 18.90 -1.05
C GLN A 338 -13.04 18.12 -2.11
N ALA A 339 -12.53 16.96 -2.53
CA ALA A 339 -13.26 16.09 -3.46
C ALA A 339 -14.56 15.55 -2.84
N MET A 340 -14.55 15.16 -1.57
CA MET A 340 -15.77 14.79 -0.84
C MET A 340 -16.80 15.91 -0.79
N LYS A 341 -16.38 17.11 -0.35
CA LYS A 341 -17.27 18.29 -0.31
C LYS A 341 -17.85 18.63 -1.67
N SER A 342 -17.04 18.53 -2.73
CA SER A 342 -17.50 18.77 -4.12
C SER A 342 -18.51 17.74 -4.60
N SER A 343 -18.52 16.54 -4.01
CA SER A 343 -19.54 15.50 -4.27
C SER A 343 -20.81 15.66 -3.43
N GLY A 344 -20.92 16.74 -2.63
CA GLY A 344 -22.06 17.02 -1.76
C GLY A 344 -22.02 16.27 -0.42
N LYS A 345 -20.93 15.60 -0.10
CA LYS A 345 -20.72 14.97 1.20
C LYS A 345 -20.13 15.97 2.20
N PRO A 346 -20.49 15.90 3.50
CA PRO A 346 -19.83 16.71 4.51
C PRO A 346 -18.36 16.30 4.64
N GLY A 347 -17.49 17.26 4.95
CA GLY A 347 -16.07 17.04 5.11
C GLY A 347 -15.46 17.95 6.19
N MET A 348 -14.26 17.61 6.64
CA MET A 348 -13.50 18.37 7.63
C MET A 348 -13.11 19.76 7.11
N THR A 349 -13.01 20.74 8.02
CA THR A 349 -12.35 22.01 7.71
C THR A 349 -10.85 21.80 7.54
N ASP A 350 -10.17 22.77 6.91
CA ASP A 350 -8.73 22.70 6.70
C ASP A 350 -7.95 22.57 8.03
N GLN A 351 -8.40 23.26 9.09
CA GLN A 351 -7.83 23.11 10.43
C GLN A 351 -8.06 21.71 11.00
N GLN A 352 -9.25 21.15 10.84
CA GLN A 352 -9.54 19.78 11.29
C GLN A 352 -8.71 18.74 10.52
N VAL A 353 -8.41 18.99 9.24
CA VAL A 353 -7.48 18.16 8.45
C VAL A 353 -6.08 18.23 9.05
N GLY A 354 -5.61 19.43 9.41
CA GLY A 354 -4.34 19.61 10.10
C GLY A 354 -4.29 18.78 11.39
N ASP A 355 -5.24 19.01 12.30
CA ASP A 355 -5.33 18.31 13.59
C ASP A 355 -5.45 16.79 13.44
N PHE A 356 -6.09 16.32 12.36
CA PHE A 356 -6.18 14.89 12.04
C PHE A 356 -4.82 14.33 11.64
N VAL A 357 -4.10 14.99 10.74
CA VAL A 357 -2.82 14.49 10.21
C VAL A 357 -1.71 14.60 11.26
N ASP A 358 -1.73 15.64 12.11
CA ASP A 358 -0.76 15.87 13.18
C ASP A 358 -0.59 14.65 14.11
N ARG A 359 -1.66 13.88 14.32
CA ARG A 359 -1.63 12.67 15.17
C ARG A 359 -0.78 11.54 14.60
N PHE A 360 -0.49 11.56 13.30
CA PHE A 360 0.30 10.54 12.61
C PHE A 360 1.74 11.00 12.35
N MET A 361 1.99 12.32 12.39
CA MET A 361 3.30 12.90 12.11
C MET A 361 4.43 12.39 13.02
N PRO A 362 4.24 12.21 14.33
CA PRO A 362 5.28 11.63 15.19
C PRO A 362 5.71 10.24 14.70
N ALA A 363 4.74 9.37 14.36
CA ALA A 363 5.02 8.04 13.85
C ALA A 363 5.71 8.08 12.47
N TYR A 364 5.27 8.94 11.55
CA TYR A 364 5.94 9.11 10.27
C TYR A 364 7.40 9.52 10.43
N ARG A 365 7.68 10.50 11.29
CA ARG A 365 9.06 10.98 11.54
C ARG A 365 9.94 9.89 12.13
N ALA A 366 9.41 9.09 13.04
CA ALA A 366 10.17 8.05 13.71
C ALA A 366 10.39 6.83 12.81
N TYR A 367 9.36 6.33 12.14
CA TYR A 367 9.41 4.99 11.53
C TYR A 367 9.71 4.99 10.03
N LEU A 368 9.29 6.02 9.25
CA LEU A 368 9.54 6.03 7.80
C LEU A 368 11.03 5.94 7.43
N PRO A 369 11.98 6.59 8.15
CA PRO A 369 13.40 6.43 7.86
C PRO A 369 13.87 4.97 7.93
N HIS A 370 13.31 4.20 8.85
CA HIS A 370 13.63 2.77 9.02
C HIS A 370 12.97 1.91 7.94
N VAL A 371 11.71 2.20 7.58
CA VAL A 371 11.02 1.52 6.47
C VAL A 371 11.74 1.74 5.14
N TYR A 372 12.31 2.93 4.95
CA TYR A 372 13.01 3.29 3.71
C TYR A 372 14.48 2.82 3.70
N SER A 373 14.97 2.24 4.80
CA SER A 373 16.33 1.71 4.87
C SER A 373 16.48 0.39 4.10
N ASN A 374 17.69 0.10 3.62
CA ASN A 374 17.99 -1.15 2.92
C ASN A 374 17.84 -2.39 3.81
N GLY A 375 17.93 -2.24 5.14
CA GLY A 375 17.76 -3.32 6.10
C GLY A 375 16.32 -3.68 6.43
N TRP A 376 15.34 -2.85 6.02
CA TRP A 376 13.94 -3.11 6.32
C TRP A 376 13.42 -4.36 5.61
N LYS A 377 12.90 -5.30 6.41
CA LYS A 377 12.41 -6.61 5.93
C LYS A 377 13.41 -7.35 5.03
N ALA A 378 14.72 -7.25 5.34
CA ALA A 378 15.80 -7.79 4.51
C ALA A 378 15.75 -9.32 4.34
N ASP A 379 15.00 -10.01 5.19
CA ASP A 379 14.74 -11.46 5.10
C ASP A 379 13.63 -11.82 4.09
N ARG A 380 13.03 -10.84 3.43
CA ARG A 380 11.92 -10.98 2.47
C ARG A 380 12.20 -10.22 1.20
N PRO A 381 11.58 -10.61 0.05
CA PRO A 381 11.55 -9.76 -1.12
C PRO A 381 10.85 -8.44 -0.83
N VAL A 382 11.51 -7.32 -1.15
CA VAL A 382 10.97 -5.97 -0.98
C VAL A 382 11.08 -5.22 -2.31
N LEU A 383 9.96 -4.70 -2.79
CA LEU A 383 9.94 -3.72 -3.87
C LEU A 383 9.71 -2.32 -3.28
N ARG A 384 10.69 -1.44 -3.47
CA ARG A 384 10.58 -0.03 -3.11
C ARG A 384 10.12 0.79 -4.29
N VAL A 385 9.08 1.60 -4.08
CA VAL A 385 8.49 2.48 -5.08
C VAL A 385 8.57 3.89 -4.54
N GLN A 386 9.43 4.72 -5.10
CA GLN A 386 9.45 6.14 -4.76
C GLN A 386 8.49 6.91 -5.64
N ILE A 387 7.67 7.75 -5.02
CA ILE A 387 6.73 8.63 -5.73
C ILE A 387 6.98 10.09 -5.37
N ASP A 388 6.66 10.98 -6.31
CA ASP A 388 6.62 12.40 -6.08
C ASP A 388 5.28 12.86 -5.45
N LYS A 389 5.13 14.16 -5.22
CA LYS A 389 3.92 14.75 -4.66
C LYS A 389 2.68 14.54 -5.55
N SER A 390 2.87 14.38 -6.86
CA SER A 390 1.80 14.07 -7.82
C SER A 390 1.42 12.59 -7.85
N ARG A 391 2.07 11.77 -7.02
CA ARG A 391 1.95 10.30 -6.96
C ARG A 391 2.49 9.60 -8.21
N SER A 392 3.38 10.26 -8.95
CA SER A 392 4.09 9.67 -10.09
C SER A 392 5.34 8.92 -9.61
N PRO A 393 5.65 7.75 -10.17
CA PRO A 393 6.86 7.03 -9.80
C PRO A 393 8.09 7.79 -10.30
N ILE A 394 9.09 7.86 -9.43
CA ILE A 394 10.38 8.48 -9.74
C ILE A 394 11.51 7.49 -9.39
N PRO A 395 12.71 7.65 -9.99
CA PRO A 395 13.85 6.83 -9.61
C PRO A 395 14.09 6.89 -8.12
N LEU A 396 14.43 5.74 -7.53
CA LEU A 396 14.90 5.72 -6.15
C LEU A 396 16.13 6.64 -6.06
N ALA A 397 16.02 7.70 -5.26
CA ALA A 397 17.22 8.41 -4.87
C ALA A 397 18.15 7.41 -4.17
N ASP A 398 19.45 7.48 -4.43
CA ASP A 398 20.45 6.75 -3.66
C ASP A 398 20.06 6.86 -2.21
N THR A 399 19.89 5.74 -1.55
CA THR A 399 19.19 5.58 -0.26
C THR A 399 19.51 6.75 0.65
N PRO A 400 18.54 7.59 1.04
CA PRO A 400 18.84 8.71 1.90
C PRO A 400 19.47 8.14 3.16
N THR A 401 20.72 8.49 3.41
CA THR A 401 21.37 8.12 4.67
C THR A 401 20.49 8.62 5.81
N PRO A 402 20.47 7.98 6.98
CA PRO A 402 19.74 8.47 8.15
C PRO A 402 20.00 9.94 8.46
N GLN A 403 21.18 10.46 8.04
CA GLN A 403 21.55 11.87 8.13
C GLN A 403 20.83 12.78 7.12
N LEU A 404 20.61 12.32 5.89
CA LEU A 404 19.82 13.04 4.88
C LEU A 404 18.34 13.08 5.27
N LEU A 405 17.81 11.97 5.76
CA LEU A 405 16.44 11.93 6.28
C LEU A 405 16.27 12.86 7.48
N LYS A 406 17.25 12.93 8.42
CA LYS A 406 17.25 13.93 9.49
C LYS A 406 17.22 15.36 8.96
N GLN A 407 17.91 15.69 7.86
CA GLN A 407 17.86 17.01 7.25
C GLN A 407 16.49 17.36 6.65
N TYR A 408 15.77 16.39 6.07
CA TYR A 408 14.40 16.58 5.58
C TYR A 408 13.41 16.78 6.74
N PHE A 409 13.59 16.05 7.85
CA PHE A 409 12.69 16.12 9.00
C PHE A 409 13.01 17.26 9.98
N ASN A 410 14.25 17.80 9.98
CA ASN A 410 14.70 18.87 10.88
C ASN A 410 14.72 20.27 10.25
N LYS A 411 14.25 20.47 9.03
CA LYS A 411 13.98 21.81 8.53
C LYS A 411 12.76 22.36 9.26
N GLU A 412 13.06 23.05 10.36
CA GLU A 412 12.11 23.89 11.07
C GLU A 412 11.47 24.91 10.12
N VAL A 413 10.23 25.23 10.43
CA VAL A 413 9.37 26.27 9.89
C VAL A 413 10.07 27.65 9.89
#